data_5f477b2ae78b92cf5fd840cc677d8959
#
_entry.id   5f477b2ae78b92cf5fd840cc677d8959
#
_cell.length_a   1.000
_cell.length_b   1.000
_cell.length_c   1.000
_cell.angle_alpha   90.00
_cell.angle_beta   90.00
_cell.angle_gamma   90.00
#
_symmetry.space_group_name_H-M   'P 1'
#
loop_
_entity.id
_entity.type
_entity.pdbx_description
1 polymer ?
#
loop_
_entity_poly.entity_id
_entity_poly.type
_entity_poly.pdbx_seq_one_letter_code
_entity_poly.pdbx_strand_id
1 'polypeptide(L)'
;MEAFKQQNKLKKNLFQFTLKSGKGSSLNFGDIDSSKFCDELTWVDVNPIWGFYIVGGRINGQKAITAIDSGTTFIIGSRRQLKKLIEKTPGVSYLESDGMGYGVFDCNITPNVTISYGGTDFKLSREHVARGTAGKKCLLSIVGMDSGLPLETWIMGDPFFQTTSIVFDHDHKRLGFAPQK
;
A
#
# COMPACT_ATOMS: atom_id res chain seq x y z
N MET A 1 12.89 17.17 -0.77
CA MET A 1 13.32 16.94 -2.17
C MET A 1 13.74 18.24 -2.85
N GLU A 2 12.89 19.28 -2.86
CA GLU A 2 13.18 20.55 -3.55
C GLU A 2 14.51 21.21 -3.14
N ALA A 3 14.82 21.26 -1.85
CA ALA A 3 16.10 21.80 -1.37
C ALA A 3 17.33 21.03 -1.88
N PHE A 4 17.24 19.72 -2.03
CA PHE A 4 18.30 18.90 -2.61
C PHE A 4 18.46 19.14 -4.12
N LYS A 5 17.37 19.35 -4.83
CA LYS A 5 17.36 19.70 -6.25
C LYS A 5 18.03 21.06 -6.47
N GLN A 6 17.63 22.09 -5.70
CA GLN A 6 18.20 23.43 -5.77
C GLN A 6 19.72 23.46 -5.48
N GLN A 7 20.20 22.55 -4.65
CA GLN A 7 21.64 22.41 -4.33
C GLN A 7 22.39 21.48 -5.31
N ASN A 8 21.77 21.02 -6.38
CA ASN A 8 22.33 20.06 -7.33
C ASN A 8 22.87 18.76 -6.65
N LYS A 9 22.24 18.33 -5.56
CA LYS A 9 22.61 17.11 -4.82
C LYS A 9 22.01 15.84 -5.39
N LEU A 10 21.00 15.95 -6.25
CA LEU A 10 20.29 14.83 -6.85
C LEU A 10 20.36 14.90 -8.38
N LYS A 11 20.59 13.76 -9.04
CA LYS A 11 20.50 13.63 -10.50
C LYS A 11 19.07 13.85 -11.00
N LYS A 12 18.09 13.30 -10.27
CA LYS A 12 16.65 13.41 -10.53
C LYS A 12 15.93 13.74 -9.23
N ASN A 13 14.83 14.48 -9.30
CA ASN A 13 14.03 14.83 -8.12
C ASN A 13 13.03 13.72 -7.78
N LEU A 14 13.55 12.54 -7.50
CA LEU A 14 12.78 11.35 -7.14
C LEU A 14 13.45 10.59 -5.99
N PHE A 15 12.67 9.72 -5.35
CA PHE A 15 13.18 8.73 -4.41
C PHE A 15 12.40 7.42 -4.53
N GLN A 16 13.04 6.32 -4.14
CA GLN A 16 12.48 4.97 -4.21
C GLN A 16 12.50 4.32 -2.83
N PHE A 17 11.35 3.82 -2.41
CA PHE A 17 11.22 2.90 -1.29
C PHE A 17 11.23 1.45 -1.75
N THR A 18 12.01 0.63 -1.05
CA THR A 18 11.94 -0.83 -1.11
C THR A 18 11.98 -1.33 0.33
N LEU A 19 10.83 -1.69 0.88
CA LEU A 19 10.74 -2.18 2.26
C LEU A 19 10.64 -3.71 2.27
N LYS A 20 11.37 -4.36 3.18
CA LYS A 20 11.37 -5.79 3.40
C LYS A 20 10.99 -6.10 4.84
N SER A 21 10.34 -7.24 5.06
CA SER A 21 10.23 -7.81 6.40
C SER A 21 11.63 -8.21 6.87
N GLY A 22 12.24 -7.45 7.77
CA GLY A 22 13.58 -7.71 8.29
C GLY A 22 14.68 -6.94 7.57
N LYS A 23 15.68 -7.62 7.01
CA LYS A 23 16.85 -6.99 6.37
C LYS A 23 16.64 -6.74 4.88
N GLY A 24 17.32 -5.76 4.32
CA GLY A 24 17.35 -5.50 2.88
C GLY A 24 16.45 -4.36 2.41
N SER A 25 15.79 -3.66 3.33
CA SER A 25 15.09 -2.40 3.02
C SER A 25 16.07 -1.34 2.53
N SER A 26 15.64 -0.49 1.61
CA SER A 26 16.42 0.64 1.10
C SER A 26 15.53 1.83 0.79
N LEU A 27 16.12 3.02 0.92
CA LEU A 27 15.58 4.29 0.46
C LEU A 27 16.64 4.95 -0.42
N ASN A 28 16.39 4.99 -1.72
CA ASN A 28 17.29 5.55 -2.71
C ASN A 28 16.85 6.95 -3.12
N PHE A 29 17.77 7.88 -3.24
CA PHE A 29 17.49 9.25 -3.67
C PHE A 29 18.20 9.56 -4.98
N GLY A 30 17.50 10.25 -5.89
CA GLY A 30 18.05 10.80 -7.13
C GLY A 30 18.24 9.80 -8.26
N ASP A 31 17.98 8.50 -8.03
CA ASP A 31 18.02 7.46 -9.06
C ASP A 31 17.09 6.27 -8.70
N ILE A 32 16.85 5.42 -9.69
CA ILE A 32 16.01 4.22 -9.56
C ILE A 32 16.92 2.99 -9.58
N ASP A 33 16.90 2.21 -8.50
CA ASP A 33 17.58 0.93 -8.42
C ASP A 33 16.67 -0.20 -8.95
N SER A 34 16.80 -0.52 -10.23
CA SER A 34 16.04 -1.58 -10.89
C SER A 34 16.41 -2.99 -10.40
N SER A 35 17.50 -3.15 -9.66
CA SER A 35 17.85 -4.43 -9.05
C SER A 35 16.87 -4.88 -7.96
N LYS A 36 16.06 -3.97 -7.42
CA LYS A 36 15.15 -4.17 -6.29
C LYS A 36 13.76 -4.68 -6.68
N PHE A 37 13.39 -4.66 -7.94
CA PHE A 37 12.05 -5.04 -8.39
C PHE A 37 12.10 -5.88 -9.67
N CYS A 38 10.99 -6.57 -9.92
CA CYS A 38 10.72 -7.28 -11.17
C CYS A 38 9.96 -6.36 -12.11
N ASP A 39 10.01 -6.68 -13.39
CA ASP A 39 9.24 -6.04 -14.46
C ASP A 39 9.52 -4.53 -14.62
N GLU A 40 8.70 -3.86 -15.40
CA GLU A 40 8.77 -2.41 -15.57
C GLU A 40 7.92 -1.67 -14.51
N LEU A 41 8.28 -0.43 -14.23
CA LEU A 41 7.48 0.44 -13.37
C LEU A 41 6.17 0.83 -14.04
N THR A 42 5.07 0.56 -13.37
CA THR A 42 3.77 1.11 -13.73
C THR A 42 3.63 2.51 -13.16
N TRP A 43 3.53 3.51 -14.02
CA TRP A 43 3.42 4.91 -13.62
C TRP A 43 1.97 5.36 -13.51
N VAL A 44 1.66 6.08 -12.43
CA VAL A 44 0.33 6.63 -12.15
C VAL A 44 0.49 8.08 -11.70
N ASP A 45 -0.27 8.98 -12.30
CA ASP A 45 -0.26 10.40 -11.92
C ASP A 45 -0.81 10.59 -10.51
N VAL A 46 -0.17 11.48 -9.75
CA VAL A 46 -0.61 11.83 -8.41
C VAL A 46 -1.35 13.16 -8.42
N ASN A 47 -2.33 13.25 -7.53
CA ASN A 47 -2.98 14.50 -7.20
C ASN A 47 -2.64 14.85 -5.75
N PRO A 48 -1.66 15.72 -5.49
CA PRO A 48 -1.25 16.06 -4.14
C PRO A 48 -2.38 16.79 -3.42
N ILE A 49 -2.98 16.13 -2.44
CA ILE A 49 -3.99 16.70 -1.55
C ILE A 49 -3.46 16.56 -0.12
N TRP A 50 -3.44 17.64 0.65
CA TRP A 50 -3.08 17.63 2.08
C TRP A 50 -1.66 17.13 2.39
N GLY A 51 -0.72 17.26 1.45
CA GLY A 51 0.66 16.79 1.60
C GLY A 51 0.86 15.28 1.42
N PHE A 52 -0.19 14.50 1.11
CA PHE A 52 -0.13 13.07 0.78
C PHE A 52 -0.10 12.84 -0.73
N TYR A 53 0.56 11.74 -1.13
CA TYR A 53 0.48 11.26 -2.51
C TYR A 53 -0.78 10.41 -2.67
N ILE A 54 -1.77 10.97 -3.36
CA ILE A 54 -3.05 10.30 -3.59
C ILE A 54 -3.16 9.87 -5.04
N VAL A 55 -3.46 8.59 -5.24
CA VAL A 55 -3.63 7.97 -6.56
C VAL A 55 -4.92 7.16 -6.61
N GLY A 56 -5.49 7.08 -7.81
CA GLY A 56 -6.60 6.20 -8.12
C GLY A 56 -6.11 4.79 -8.42
N GLY A 57 -6.82 3.78 -7.90
CA GLY A 57 -6.51 2.38 -8.12
C GLY A 57 -7.73 1.47 -7.90
N ARG A 58 -7.48 0.21 -7.62
CA ARG A 58 -8.50 -0.79 -7.24
C ARG A 58 -8.00 -1.67 -6.10
N ILE A 59 -8.92 -2.15 -5.27
CA ILE A 59 -8.68 -3.19 -4.27
C ILE A 59 -9.71 -4.28 -4.50
N ASN A 60 -9.26 -5.51 -4.78
CA ASN A 60 -10.10 -6.63 -5.22
C ASN A 60 -11.12 -6.22 -6.30
N GLY A 61 -10.64 -5.47 -7.32
CA GLY A 61 -11.42 -4.99 -8.45
C GLY A 61 -12.33 -3.79 -8.16
N GLN A 62 -12.52 -3.37 -6.91
CA GLN A 62 -13.30 -2.18 -6.55
C GLN A 62 -12.47 -0.91 -6.71
N LYS A 63 -13.04 0.12 -7.34
CA LYS A 63 -12.39 1.43 -7.43
C LYS A 63 -12.04 1.95 -6.03
N ALA A 64 -10.83 2.47 -5.88
CA ALA A 64 -10.30 3.01 -4.64
C ALA A 64 -9.52 4.30 -4.91
N ILE A 65 -9.63 5.25 -3.99
CA ILE A 65 -8.71 6.38 -3.87
C ILE A 65 -7.75 6.01 -2.74
N THR A 66 -6.45 6.11 -2.97
CA THR A 66 -5.44 5.62 -2.04
C THR A 66 -4.38 6.67 -1.75
N ALA A 67 -4.07 6.88 -0.49
CA ALA A 67 -2.92 7.65 -0.01
C ALA A 67 -1.75 6.70 0.26
N ILE A 68 -0.59 6.97 -0.32
CA ILE A 68 0.60 6.14 -0.17
C ILE A 68 1.41 6.66 1.01
N ASP A 69 1.44 5.90 2.12
CA ASP A 69 1.98 6.35 3.40
C ASP A 69 2.85 5.29 4.08
N SER A 70 4.18 5.49 4.02
CA SER A 70 5.17 4.62 4.67
C SER A 70 5.18 4.73 6.21
N GLY A 71 4.45 5.67 6.78
CA GLY A 71 4.32 5.87 8.24
C GLY A 71 3.17 5.06 8.87
N THR A 72 2.41 4.32 8.08
CA THR A 72 1.25 3.55 8.55
C THR A 72 1.52 2.05 8.52
N THR A 73 1.27 1.38 9.66
CA THR A 73 1.57 -0.06 9.86
C THR A 73 0.61 -1.00 9.13
N PHE A 74 -0.60 -0.56 8.83
CA PHE A 74 -1.68 -1.34 8.20
C PHE A 74 -2.10 -0.71 6.87
N ILE A 75 -2.88 -1.44 6.08
CA ILE A 75 -3.73 -0.82 5.08
C ILE A 75 -5.02 -0.42 5.81
N ILE A 76 -5.40 0.87 5.72
CA ILE A 76 -6.55 1.40 6.45
C ILE A 76 -7.61 1.89 5.48
N GLY A 77 -8.83 1.41 5.66
CA GLY A 77 -10.04 1.96 5.04
C GLY A 77 -11.09 2.29 6.08
N SER A 78 -12.21 2.90 5.70
CA SER A 78 -13.35 3.00 6.61
C SER A 78 -13.91 1.61 6.94
N ARG A 79 -14.61 1.47 8.07
CA ARG A 79 -15.29 0.22 8.43
C ARG A 79 -16.22 -0.27 7.31
N ARG A 80 -16.89 0.67 6.63
CA ARG A 80 -17.75 0.37 5.47
C ARG A 80 -16.97 -0.20 4.30
N GLN A 81 -15.81 0.37 3.99
CA GLN A 81 -14.93 -0.10 2.92
C GLN A 81 -14.38 -1.49 3.24
N LEU A 82 -13.94 -1.73 4.48
CA LEU A 82 -13.46 -3.05 4.89
C LEU A 82 -14.57 -4.11 4.78
N LYS A 83 -15.81 -3.82 5.20
CA LYS A 83 -16.93 -4.75 5.03
C LYS A 83 -17.13 -5.14 3.56
N LYS A 84 -17.14 -4.16 2.65
CA LYS A 84 -17.25 -4.41 1.21
C LYS A 84 -16.07 -5.22 0.64
N LEU A 85 -14.86 -5.00 1.15
CA LEU A 85 -13.69 -5.78 0.75
C LEU A 85 -13.84 -7.25 1.19
N ILE A 86 -14.27 -7.47 2.44
CA ILE A 86 -14.46 -8.81 3.01
C ILE A 86 -15.53 -9.60 2.24
N GLU A 87 -16.64 -8.97 1.84
CA GLU A 87 -17.66 -9.60 1.01
C GLU A 87 -17.11 -10.19 -0.30
N LYS A 88 -15.98 -9.63 -0.80
CA LYS A 88 -15.28 -10.07 -2.00
C LYS A 88 -14.01 -10.87 -1.72
N THR A 89 -13.78 -11.23 -0.47
CA THR A 89 -12.59 -11.99 -0.04
C THR A 89 -13.01 -13.29 0.63
N PRO A 90 -13.18 -14.40 -0.12
CA PRO A 90 -13.63 -15.67 0.44
C PRO A 90 -12.77 -16.14 1.61
N GLY A 91 -13.43 -16.70 2.62
CA GLY A 91 -12.78 -17.23 3.82
C GLY A 91 -12.42 -16.18 4.88
N VAL A 92 -12.78 -14.92 4.67
CA VAL A 92 -12.61 -13.84 5.64
C VAL A 92 -13.95 -13.45 6.23
N SER A 93 -14.01 -13.26 7.54
CA SER A 93 -15.18 -12.76 8.27
C SER A 93 -14.86 -11.41 8.91
N TYR A 94 -15.89 -10.58 9.07
CA TYR A 94 -15.77 -9.28 9.73
C TYR A 94 -15.91 -9.42 11.24
N LEU A 95 -15.01 -8.79 11.99
CA LEU A 95 -15.07 -8.63 13.44
C LEU A 95 -14.98 -7.13 13.76
N GLU A 96 -15.75 -6.65 14.72
CA GLU A 96 -15.65 -5.29 15.24
C GLU A 96 -15.28 -5.33 16.72
N SER A 97 -14.26 -4.58 17.11
CA SER A 97 -13.82 -4.41 18.49
C SER A 97 -13.23 -3.01 18.67
N ASP A 98 -13.55 -2.37 19.81
CA ASP A 98 -13.02 -1.06 20.20
C ASP A 98 -13.18 0.03 19.13
N GLY A 99 -14.30 0.00 18.39
CA GLY A 99 -14.60 0.96 17.33
C GLY A 99 -13.82 0.73 16.02
N MET A 100 -13.03 -0.34 15.95
CA MET A 100 -12.29 -0.75 14.75
C MET A 100 -12.88 -2.00 14.12
N GLY A 101 -12.81 -2.07 12.79
CA GLY A 101 -13.15 -3.27 12.03
C GLY A 101 -11.92 -4.10 11.69
N TYR A 102 -12.06 -5.42 11.78
CA TYR A 102 -11.00 -6.39 11.48
C TYR A 102 -11.52 -7.46 10.52
N GLY A 103 -10.67 -7.90 9.60
CA GLY A 103 -10.90 -9.14 8.86
C GLY A 103 -10.26 -10.30 9.61
N VAL A 104 -11.03 -11.35 9.92
CA VAL A 104 -10.54 -12.57 10.57
C VAL A 104 -10.69 -13.76 9.65
N PHE A 105 -9.69 -14.65 9.63
CA PHE A 105 -9.68 -15.81 8.75
C PHE A 105 -8.94 -16.99 9.39
N ASP A 106 -9.10 -18.17 8.82
CA ASP A 106 -8.34 -19.35 9.27
C ASP A 106 -6.87 -19.19 8.88
N CYS A 107 -5.97 -19.37 9.85
CA CYS A 107 -4.54 -19.21 9.60
C CYS A 107 -3.96 -20.20 8.57
N ASN A 108 -4.69 -21.24 8.18
CA ASN A 108 -4.27 -22.21 7.16
C ASN A 108 -4.54 -21.73 5.73
N ILE A 109 -5.36 -20.67 5.54
CA ILE A 109 -5.62 -20.10 4.22
C ILE A 109 -4.81 -18.83 4.00
N THR A 110 -4.69 -18.41 2.73
CA THR A 110 -4.14 -17.11 2.34
C THR A 110 -5.24 -16.34 1.62
N PRO A 111 -5.87 -15.34 2.27
CA PRO A 111 -6.87 -14.51 1.62
C PRO A 111 -6.32 -13.85 0.36
N ASN A 112 -7.11 -13.83 -0.70
CA ASN A 112 -6.71 -13.18 -1.94
C ASN A 112 -7.02 -11.68 -1.86
N VAL A 113 -5.99 -10.88 -1.62
CA VAL A 113 -6.08 -9.41 -1.67
C VAL A 113 -5.15 -8.91 -2.76
N THR A 114 -5.73 -8.21 -3.73
CA THR A 114 -5.04 -7.64 -4.87
C THR A 114 -5.29 -6.15 -4.92
N ILE A 115 -4.22 -5.38 -5.05
CA ILE A 115 -4.23 -3.94 -5.24
C ILE A 115 -3.77 -3.68 -6.67
N SER A 116 -4.50 -2.85 -7.41
CA SER A 116 -4.17 -2.60 -8.82
C SER A 116 -3.98 -1.11 -9.08
N TYR A 117 -2.89 -0.79 -9.76
CA TYR A 117 -2.59 0.57 -10.25
C TYR A 117 -2.20 0.50 -11.71
N GLY A 118 -2.70 1.43 -12.54
CA GLY A 118 -2.34 1.52 -13.96
C GLY A 118 -2.55 0.24 -14.77
N GLY A 119 -3.43 -0.66 -14.32
CA GLY A 119 -3.67 -1.95 -14.95
C GLY A 119 -2.77 -3.10 -14.45
N THR A 120 -1.80 -2.83 -13.59
CA THR A 120 -0.92 -3.85 -12.98
C THR A 120 -1.44 -4.26 -11.60
N ASP A 121 -1.44 -5.55 -11.34
CA ASP A 121 -1.91 -6.18 -10.11
C ASP A 121 -0.76 -6.47 -9.15
N PHE A 122 -0.90 -6.02 -7.90
CA PHE A 122 0.00 -6.26 -6.78
C PHE A 122 -0.73 -7.12 -5.74
N LYS A 123 -0.42 -8.40 -5.70
CA LYS A 123 -1.06 -9.34 -4.79
C LYS A 123 -0.30 -9.39 -3.47
N LEU A 124 -0.99 -9.19 -2.35
CA LEU A 124 -0.41 -9.39 -1.03
C LEU A 124 -0.07 -10.87 -0.83
N SER A 125 1.20 -11.16 -0.51
CA SER A 125 1.63 -12.51 -0.15
C SER A 125 1.03 -12.94 1.20
N ARG A 126 1.18 -14.23 1.53
CA ARG A 126 0.76 -14.74 2.85
C ARG A 126 1.40 -13.96 4.01
N GLU A 127 2.65 -13.59 3.87
CA GLU A 127 3.40 -12.84 4.88
C GLU A 127 2.86 -11.42 5.08
N HIS A 128 2.37 -10.80 4.00
CA HIS A 128 1.93 -9.41 4.03
C HIS A 128 0.40 -9.25 4.19
N VAL A 129 -0.39 -10.29 3.88
CA VAL A 129 -1.85 -10.23 4.03
C VAL A 129 -2.32 -10.45 5.47
N ALA A 130 -1.49 -11.09 6.31
CA ALA A 130 -1.79 -11.39 7.70
C ALA A 130 -0.93 -10.55 8.65
N ARG A 131 -1.55 -10.01 9.71
CA ARG A 131 -0.82 -9.30 10.77
C ARG A 131 -1.48 -9.52 12.13
N GLY A 132 -0.91 -10.43 12.88
CA GLY A 132 -1.42 -10.78 14.22
C GLY A 132 -2.49 -11.86 14.20
N THR A 133 -2.94 -12.19 15.40
CA THR A 133 -3.94 -13.24 15.67
C THR A 133 -5.01 -12.76 16.64
N ALA A 134 -6.21 -13.32 16.51
CA ALA A 134 -7.30 -13.21 17.47
C ALA A 134 -7.71 -14.63 17.89
N GLY A 135 -7.19 -15.10 19.02
CA GLY A 135 -7.33 -16.50 19.46
C GLY A 135 -6.69 -17.46 18.45
N LYS A 136 -7.50 -18.35 17.86
CA LYS A 136 -7.04 -19.33 16.86
C LYS A 136 -7.15 -18.83 15.40
N LYS A 137 -7.56 -17.59 15.18
CA LYS A 137 -7.73 -16.99 13.85
C LYS A 137 -6.64 -15.97 13.58
N CYS A 138 -6.28 -15.80 12.33
CA CYS A 138 -5.41 -14.76 11.85
C CYS A 138 -6.20 -13.48 11.53
N LEU A 139 -5.54 -12.33 11.68
CA LEU A 139 -6.09 -11.02 11.32
C LEU A 139 -5.51 -10.56 9.98
N LEU A 140 -6.34 -9.95 9.15
CA LEU A 140 -5.85 -9.24 7.97
C LEU A 140 -4.94 -8.08 8.40
N SER A 141 -3.95 -7.79 7.56
CA SER A 141 -3.15 -6.57 7.63
C SER A 141 -3.92 -5.33 7.15
N ILE A 142 -5.24 -5.45 6.99
CA ILE A 142 -6.17 -4.42 6.55
C ILE A 142 -7.20 -4.21 7.65
N VAL A 143 -7.33 -2.96 8.10
CA VAL A 143 -8.24 -2.60 9.19
C VAL A 143 -9.24 -1.54 8.75
N GLY A 144 -10.40 -1.55 9.38
CA GLY A 144 -11.46 -0.57 9.18
C GLY A 144 -11.50 0.43 10.33
N MET A 145 -11.13 1.68 10.05
CA MET A 145 -11.28 2.79 10.99
C MET A 145 -11.61 4.08 10.24
N ASP A 146 -12.29 4.98 10.90
CA ASP A 146 -12.62 6.27 10.28
C ASP A 146 -11.41 7.19 10.44
N SER A 147 -10.62 7.31 9.36
CA SER A 147 -9.35 8.06 9.34
C SER A 147 -9.52 9.59 9.29
N GLY A 148 -10.74 10.07 9.05
CA GLY A 148 -11.00 11.49 8.81
C GLY A 148 -10.52 12.01 7.46
N LEU A 149 -9.93 11.17 6.62
CA LEU A 149 -9.52 11.55 5.27
C LEU A 149 -10.74 11.73 4.35
N PRO A 150 -10.70 12.72 3.43
CA PRO A 150 -11.79 12.96 2.51
C PRO A 150 -11.94 11.79 1.50
N LEU A 151 -13.12 11.73 0.85
CA LEU A 151 -13.40 10.83 -0.27
C LEU A 151 -13.26 9.33 0.06
N GLU A 152 -13.42 8.94 1.31
CA GLU A 152 -13.21 7.53 1.72
C GLU A 152 -11.86 6.99 1.23
N THR A 153 -10.81 7.77 1.43
CA THR A 153 -9.47 7.42 0.98
C THR A 153 -8.93 6.25 1.80
N TRP A 154 -8.40 5.24 1.13
CA TRP A 154 -7.59 4.19 1.74
C TRP A 154 -6.19 4.71 2.04
N ILE A 155 -5.60 4.29 3.15
CA ILE A 155 -4.18 4.51 3.46
C ILE A 155 -3.42 3.22 3.15
N MET A 156 -2.46 3.29 2.25
CA MET A 156 -1.64 2.16 1.83
C MET A 156 -0.33 2.18 2.62
N GLY A 157 -0.30 1.41 3.73
CA GLY A 157 0.85 1.33 4.62
C GLY A 157 1.80 0.16 4.35
N ASP A 158 2.51 -0.27 5.39
CA ASP A 158 3.57 -1.29 5.33
C ASP A 158 3.27 -2.53 4.49
N PRO A 159 2.08 -3.17 4.58
CA PRO A 159 1.82 -4.40 3.81
C PRO A 159 1.92 -4.18 2.30
N PHE A 160 1.54 -3.00 1.82
CA PHE A 160 1.70 -2.63 0.42
C PHE A 160 3.15 -2.27 0.09
N PHE A 161 3.83 -1.50 0.93
CA PHE A 161 5.24 -1.16 0.75
C PHE A 161 6.16 -2.39 0.78
N GLN A 162 5.82 -3.43 1.56
CA GLN A 162 6.57 -4.67 1.61
C GLN A 162 6.32 -5.59 0.41
N THR A 163 5.25 -5.36 -0.33
CA THR A 163 4.91 -6.07 -1.57
C THR A 163 5.46 -5.39 -2.82
N THR A 164 5.63 -4.06 -2.77
CA THR A 164 5.80 -3.20 -3.93
C THR A 164 6.96 -2.24 -3.73
N SER A 165 7.89 -2.18 -4.69
CA SER A 165 8.86 -1.10 -4.78
C SER A 165 8.17 0.14 -5.33
N ILE A 166 8.31 1.28 -4.65
CA ILE A 166 7.56 2.50 -4.98
C ILE A 166 8.51 3.65 -5.25
N VAL A 167 8.39 4.24 -6.43
CA VAL A 167 9.15 5.43 -6.85
C VAL A 167 8.27 6.66 -6.77
N PHE A 168 8.75 7.68 -6.07
CA PHE A 168 8.10 8.99 -5.94
C PHE A 168 8.81 9.97 -6.85
N ASP A 169 8.22 10.26 -8.01
CA ASP A 169 8.76 11.16 -9.03
C ASP A 169 8.13 12.56 -8.91
N HIS A 170 8.84 13.45 -8.24
CA HIS A 170 8.38 14.81 -7.97
C HIS A 170 8.34 15.69 -9.23
N ASP A 171 9.29 15.51 -10.14
CA ASP A 171 9.38 16.34 -11.35
C ASP A 171 8.17 16.09 -12.28
N HIS A 172 7.72 14.83 -12.36
CA HIS A 172 6.60 14.44 -13.20
C HIS A 172 5.28 14.27 -12.42
N LYS A 173 5.26 14.53 -11.10
CA LYS A 173 4.08 14.37 -10.23
C LYS A 173 3.40 13.01 -10.41
N ARG A 174 4.17 11.93 -10.30
CA ARG A 174 3.70 10.56 -10.50
C ARG A 174 4.35 9.59 -9.54
N LEU A 175 3.69 8.46 -9.32
CA LEU A 175 4.25 7.30 -8.61
C LEU A 175 4.52 6.17 -9.58
N GLY A 176 5.65 5.49 -9.40
CA GLY A 176 5.96 4.26 -10.10
C GLY A 176 5.85 3.08 -9.15
N PHE A 177 5.17 2.03 -9.58
CA PHE A 177 4.96 0.81 -8.81
C PHE A 177 5.53 -0.39 -9.56
N ALA A 178 6.29 -1.25 -8.87
CA ALA A 178 6.72 -2.53 -9.41
C ALA A 178 6.76 -3.61 -8.31
N PRO A 179 6.47 -4.89 -8.65
CA PRO A 179 6.62 -6.00 -7.69
C PRO A 179 8.06 -6.11 -7.20
N GLN A 180 8.27 -6.34 -5.92
CA GLN A 180 9.61 -6.53 -5.36
C GLN A 180 10.17 -7.92 -5.72
N LYS A 181 11.52 -7.97 -5.84
CA LYS A 181 12.28 -9.23 -5.93
C LYS A 181 12.40 -9.91 -4.58
#